data_78ea469632d8ad1ccfa4c593d28c0152
#
_entry.id   78ea469632d8ad1ccfa4c593d28c0152
#
_cell.length_a   1.000
_cell.length_b   1.000
_cell.length_c   1.000
_cell.angle_alpha   90.00
_cell.angle_beta   90.00
_cell.angle_gamma   90.00
#
_symmetry.space_group_name_H-M   'P 1'
#
loop_
_entity.id
_entity.type
_entity.pdbx_description
1 polymer ?
#
loop_
_entity_poly.entity_id
_entity_poly.type
_entity_poly.pdbx_seq_one_letter_code
_entity_poly.pdbx_strand_id
1 'polypeptide(L)'
;GANKVTFVEKDLIAKKILKKNLDYLSANDKAIIIDDINDLKNFSKKEKFNLFFFDPPYKDNFFIENIKMIWKNSFFDDSNIVIIHRDRKSIDNYDKNFKILFCKIYGRSKIIFGRLAK
;
A
#
# COMPACT_ATOMS: atom_id res chain seq x y z
N GLY A 1 -14.79 -7.88 5.37
CA GLY A 1 -13.92 -7.53 5.89
C GLY A 1 -12.53 -7.78 6.45
N ALA A 2 -11.66 -6.78 6.31
CA ALA A 2 -10.34 -6.84 6.91
C ALA A 2 -10.44 -6.76 8.44
N ASN A 3 -9.59 -7.52 9.13
CA ASN A 3 -9.51 -7.44 10.59
C ASN A 3 -8.80 -6.18 11.06
N LYS A 4 -7.83 -5.72 10.27
CA LYS A 4 -7.01 -4.56 10.59
C LYS A 4 -6.54 -3.90 9.30
N VAL A 5 -6.61 -2.57 9.25
CA VAL A 5 -6.14 -1.78 8.11
C VAL A 5 -5.19 -0.68 8.62
N THR A 6 -4.04 -0.56 7.99
CA THR A 6 -3.12 0.54 8.24
C THR A 6 -3.13 1.46 7.02
N PHE A 7 -3.52 2.71 7.25
CA PHE A 7 -3.52 3.76 6.23
C PHE A 7 -2.26 4.60 6.36
N VAL A 8 -1.63 4.89 5.23
CA VAL A 8 -0.48 5.78 5.18
C VAL A 8 -0.93 7.06 4.49
N GLU A 9 -1.06 8.14 5.25
CA GLU A 9 -1.50 9.45 4.75
C GLU A 9 -0.90 10.57 5.56
N LYS A 10 -0.11 11.43 4.95
CA LYS A 10 0.50 12.57 5.65
C LYS A 10 -0.22 13.90 5.44
N ASP A 11 -1.11 13.99 4.45
CA ASP A 11 -1.89 15.21 4.22
C ASP A 11 -2.93 15.39 5.34
N LEU A 12 -2.89 16.54 6.00
CA LEU A 12 -3.78 16.82 7.14
C LEU A 12 -5.24 16.84 6.76
N ILE A 13 -5.57 17.38 5.60
CA ILE A 13 -6.96 17.47 5.13
C ILE A 13 -7.48 16.07 4.80
N ALA A 14 -6.68 15.30 4.07
CA ALA A 14 -7.04 13.92 3.73
C ALA A 14 -7.20 13.05 4.96
N LYS A 15 -6.32 13.21 5.98
CA LYS A 15 -6.46 12.49 7.25
C LYS A 15 -7.76 12.82 7.98
N LYS A 16 -8.16 14.08 7.99
CA LYS A 16 -9.42 14.48 8.62
C LYS A 16 -10.62 13.83 7.95
N ILE A 17 -10.62 13.80 6.61
CA ILE A 17 -11.69 13.16 5.84
C ILE A 17 -11.70 11.66 6.11
N LEU A 18 -10.54 11.02 6.13
CA LEU A 18 -10.40 9.60 6.42
C LEU A 18 -10.95 9.25 7.80
N LYS A 19 -10.56 10.02 8.82
CA LYS A 19 -11.06 9.83 10.20
C LYS A 19 -12.58 9.98 10.27
N LYS A 20 -13.14 10.97 9.59
CA LYS A 20 -14.58 11.19 9.53
C LYS A 20 -15.30 10.00 8.88
N ASN A 21 -14.73 9.47 7.80
CA ASN A 21 -15.30 8.31 7.12
C ASN A 21 -15.25 7.06 7.99
N LEU A 22 -14.14 6.85 8.73
CA LEU A 22 -13.99 5.74 9.66
C LEU A 22 -15.02 5.83 10.81
N ASP A 23 -15.23 7.04 11.34
CA ASP A 23 -16.27 7.28 12.36
C ASP A 23 -17.65 6.94 11.83
N TYR A 24 -17.97 7.40 10.64
CA TYR A 24 -19.25 7.14 9.99
C TYR A 24 -19.51 5.64 9.81
N LEU A 25 -18.47 4.89 9.46
CA LEU A 25 -18.55 3.45 9.23
C LEU A 25 -18.35 2.63 10.50
N SER A 26 -18.15 3.28 11.66
CA SER A 26 -17.83 2.63 12.93
C SER A 26 -16.64 1.66 12.83
N ALA A 27 -15.61 2.07 12.08
CA ALA A 27 -14.45 1.24 11.77
C ALA A 27 -13.16 1.70 12.46
N ASN A 28 -13.23 2.64 13.42
CA ASN A 28 -12.05 3.19 14.10
C ASN A 28 -11.21 2.15 14.82
N ASP A 29 -11.84 1.14 15.40
CA ASP A 29 -11.17 0.09 16.15
C ASP A 29 -10.33 -0.85 15.28
N LYS A 30 -10.58 -0.83 13.96
CA LYS A 30 -9.88 -1.69 12.99
C LYS A 30 -8.86 -0.95 12.15
N ALA A 31 -8.71 0.36 12.36
CA ALA A 31 -7.89 1.19 11.51
C ALA A 31 -6.83 1.94 12.30
N ILE A 32 -5.64 2.02 11.71
CA ILE A 32 -4.52 2.83 12.19
C ILE A 32 -4.12 3.75 11.05
N ILE A 33 -3.88 5.02 11.34
CA ILE A 33 -3.41 5.99 10.36
C ILE A 33 -2.01 6.43 10.76
N ILE A 34 -1.05 6.25 9.85
CA ILE A 34 0.34 6.72 10.04
C ILE A 34 0.68 7.74 8.97
N ASP A 35 1.61 8.63 9.27
CA ASP A 35 2.03 9.69 8.34
C ASP A 35 2.94 9.18 7.25
N ASP A 36 3.85 8.29 7.59
CA ASP A 36 4.87 7.77 6.69
C ASP A 36 4.98 6.26 6.88
N ILE A 37 5.19 5.55 5.79
CA ILE A 37 5.31 4.09 5.82
C ILE A 37 6.48 3.63 6.70
N ASN A 38 7.52 4.46 6.84
CA ASN A 38 8.65 4.15 7.72
C ASN A 38 8.25 4.10 9.20
N ASP A 39 7.10 4.67 9.57
CA ASP A 39 6.59 4.59 10.93
C ASP A 39 6.28 3.16 11.35
N LEU A 40 6.11 2.24 10.40
CA LEU A 40 5.94 0.82 10.69
C LEU A 40 7.12 0.24 11.47
N LYS A 41 8.31 0.81 11.30
CA LYS A 41 9.53 0.36 12.01
C LYS A 41 9.49 0.69 13.50
N ASN A 42 8.63 1.63 13.89
CA ASN A 42 8.52 2.10 15.27
C ASN A 42 7.49 1.31 16.08
N PHE A 43 6.75 0.39 15.45
CA PHE A 43 5.81 -0.44 16.17
C PHE A 43 6.56 -1.44 17.05
N SER A 44 6.09 -1.61 18.28
CA SER A 44 6.71 -2.50 19.26
C SER A 44 6.69 -3.96 18.81
N LYS A 45 5.70 -4.34 18.01
CA LYS A 45 5.56 -5.65 17.42
C LYS A 45 5.61 -5.53 15.91
N LYS A 46 6.47 -6.33 15.28
CA LYS A 46 6.59 -6.35 13.83
C LYS A 46 5.30 -6.85 13.17
N GLU A 47 4.70 -6.00 12.38
CA GLU A 47 3.51 -6.35 11.61
C GLU A 47 3.89 -7.05 10.31
N LYS A 48 3.03 -8.02 9.92
CA LYS A 48 3.10 -8.63 8.60
C LYS A 48 1.75 -8.46 7.92
N PHE A 49 1.78 -7.90 6.74
CA PHE A 49 0.56 -7.61 5.98
C PHE A 49 0.39 -8.62 4.85
N ASN A 50 -0.85 -8.97 4.57
CA ASN A 50 -1.19 -9.88 3.48
C ASN A 50 -1.78 -9.17 2.26
N LEU A 51 -2.12 -7.89 2.38
CA LEU A 51 -2.64 -7.12 1.26
C LEU A 51 -2.07 -5.71 1.30
N PHE A 52 -1.50 -5.29 0.18
CA PHE A 52 -0.97 -3.94 -0.01
C PHE A 52 -1.69 -3.30 -1.19
N PHE A 53 -2.12 -2.06 -1.01
CA PHE A 53 -2.71 -1.27 -2.07
C PHE A 53 -1.95 0.04 -2.23
N PHE A 54 -1.46 0.29 -3.44
CA PHE A 54 -0.73 1.51 -3.80
C PHE A 54 -1.50 2.27 -4.86
N ASP A 55 -1.81 3.53 -4.57
CA ASP A 55 -2.44 4.45 -5.52
C ASP A 55 -1.67 5.77 -5.53
N PRO A 56 -0.38 5.75 -5.96
CA PRO A 56 0.45 6.95 -5.95
C PRO A 56 0.02 7.94 -7.04
N PRO A 57 0.32 9.25 -6.87
CA PRO A 57 0.11 10.23 -7.93
C PRO A 57 0.80 9.81 -9.23
N TYR A 58 0.24 10.25 -10.36
CA TYR A 58 0.69 9.83 -11.70
C TYR A 58 2.20 9.97 -11.93
N LYS A 59 2.78 11.10 -11.51
CA LYS A 59 4.21 11.39 -11.71
C LYS A 59 5.10 10.86 -10.59
N ASP A 60 4.51 10.29 -9.55
CA ASP A 60 5.25 9.79 -8.40
C ASP A 60 5.66 8.34 -8.63
N ASN A 61 6.96 8.09 -8.65
CA ASN A 61 7.53 6.74 -8.68
C ASN A 61 8.19 6.38 -7.34
N PHE A 62 8.08 7.23 -6.33
CA PHE A 62 8.65 6.98 -5.01
C PHE A 62 8.03 5.77 -4.31
N PHE A 63 6.82 5.39 -4.71
CA PHE A 63 6.17 4.20 -4.18
C PHE A 63 7.01 2.92 -4.37
N ILE A 64 7.87 2.89 -5.38
CA ILE A 64 8.79 1.76 -5.62
C ILE A 64 9.76 1.63 -4.44
N GLU A 65 10.26 2.75 -3.91
CA GLU A 65 11.11 2.73 -2.73
C GLU A 65 10.35 2.24 -1.49
N ASN A 66 9.06 2.57 -1.40
CA ASN A 66 8.20 2.07 -0.33
C ASN A 66 8.04 0.54 -0.43
N ILE A 67 7.87 -0.01 -1.63
CA ILE A 67 7.82 -1.45 -1.85
C ILE A 67 9.13 -2.11 -1.41
N LYS A 68 10.27 -1.53 -1.77
CA LYS A 68 11.59 -2.02 -1.35
C LYS A 68 11.73 -2.03 0.17
N MET A 69 11.26 -0.98 0.82
CA MET A 69 11.31 -0.87 2.28
C MET A 69 10.47 -1.97 2.94
N ILE A 70 9.27 -2.22 2.43
CA ILE A 70 8.41 -3.30 2.91
C ILE A 70 9.11 -4.64 2.76
N TRP A 71 9.73 -4.87 1.60
CA TRP A 71 10.45 -6.12 1.34
C TRP A 71 11.66 -6.27 2.27
N LYS A 72 12.48 -5.24 2.36
CA LYS A 72 13.72 -5.24 3.15
C LYS A 72 13.45 -5.52 4.63
N ASN A 73 12.36 -5.01 5.16
CA ASN A 73 11.99 -5.17 6.57
C ASN A 73 11.05 -6.35 6.82
N SER A 74 10.72 -7.12 5.79
CA SER A 74 9.84 -8.31 5.88
C SER A 74 8.47 -7.99 6.50
N PHE A 75 7.86 -6.86 6.09
CA PHE A 75 6.52 -6.48 6.54
C PHE A 75 5.40 -7.20 5.77
N PHE A 76 5.69 -8.31 5.14
CA PHE A 76 4.73 -9.07 4.35
C PHE A 76 4.73 -10.54 4.78
N ASP A 77 3.59 -11.19 4.67
CA ASP A 77 3.52 -12.62 4.84
C ASP A 77 3.66 -13.35 3.48
N ASP A 78 3.82 -14.66 3.52
CA ASP A 78 4.09 -15.45 2.32
C ASP A 78 2.89 -15.51 1.35
N SER A 79 1.70 -15.20 1.83
CA SER A 79 0.48 -15.20 1.02
C SER A 79 0.08 -13.80 0.54
N ASN A 80 1.02 -12.84 0.60
CA ASN A 80 0.72 -11.46 0.29
C ASN A 80 0.29 -11.24 -1.17
N ILE A 81 -0.54 -10.23 -1.36
CA ILE A 81 -0.90 -9.69 -2.67
C ILE A 81 -0.64 -8.19 -2.65
N VAL A 82 -0.01 -7.70 -3.70
CA VAL A 82 0.23 -6.27 -3.89
C VAL A 82 -0.58 -5.81 -5.09
N ILE A 83 -1.40 -4.79 -4.89
CA ILE A 83 -2.21 -4.18 -5.94
C ILE A 83 -1.72 -2.75 -6.15
N ILE A 84 -1.40 -2.40 -7.39
CA ILE A 84 -0.89 -1.08 -7.73
C ILE A 84 -1.75 -0.49 -8.83
N HIS A 85 -2.31 0.70 -8.57
CA HIS A 85 -3.04 1.48 -9.55
C HIS A 85 -2.12 2.51 -10.18
N ARG A 86 -1.96 2.45 -11.51
CA ARG A 86 -1.14 3.39 -12.27
C ARG A 86 -1.90 3.89 -13.49
N ASP A 87 -1.43 4.97 -14.07
CA ASP A 87 -1.87 5.36 -15.43
C ASP A 87 -1.39 4.30 -16.43
N ARG A 88 -2.20 4.01 -17.45
CA ARG A 88 -1.87 2.96 -18.42
C ARG A 88 -0.56 3.23 -19.15
N LYS A 89 -0.13 4.49 -19.28
CA LYS A 89 1.11 4.88 -19.96
C LYS A 89 2.31 4.90 -19.04
N SER A 90 2.14 4.66 -17.75
CA SER A 90 3.24 4.64 -16.80
C SER A 90 4.23 3.53 -17.11
N ILE A 91 5.51 3.86 -17.04
CA ILE A 91 6.61 2.90 -17.15
C ILE A 91 7.34 2.93 -15.82
N ASP A 92 7.16 1.88 -15.03
CA ASP A 92 7.78 1.77 -13.71
C ASP A 92 8.71 0.57 -13.69
N ASN A 93 9.88 0.73 -13.10
CA ASN A 93 10.87 -0.33 -12.98
C ASN A 93 10.78 -0.96 -11.59
N TYR A 94 10.20 -2.15 -11.53
CA TYR A 94 10.08 -2.90 -10.28
C TYR A 94 11.32 -3.74 -10.01
N ASP A 95 11.67 -3.87 -8.75
CA ASP A 95 12.76 -4.73 -8.32
C ASP A 95 12.39 -6.21 -8.55
N LYS A 96 13.43 -7.06 -8.69
CA LYS A 96 13.28 -8.52 -8.85
C LYS A 96 12.50 -9.18 -7.71
N ASN A 97 12.44 -8.53 -6.54
CA ASN A 97 11.72 -9.05 -5.37
C ASN A 97 10.21 -8.86 -5.47
N PHE A 98 9.75 -8.08 -6.44
CA PHE A 98 8.34 -7.90 -6.73
C PHE A 98 8.02 -8.64 -8.02
N LYS A 99 7.23 -9.68 -7.90
CA LYS A 99 6.81 -10.50 -9.03
C LYS A 99 5.43 -10.05 -9.51
N ILE A 100 5.35 -9.57 -10.75
CA ILE A 100 4.07 -9.24 -11.38
C ILE A 100 3.38 -10.54 -11.79
N LEU A 101 2.16 -10.75 -11.29
CA LEU A 101 1.35 -11.91 -11.62
C LEU A 101 0.51 -11.66 -12.87
N PHE A 102 -0.14 -10.51 -12.94
CA PHE A 102 -0.87 -10.08 -14.12
C PHE A 102 -1.18 -8.58 -14.04
N CYS A 103 -1.58 -8.02 -15.17
CA CYS A 103 -1.94 -6.61 -15.30
C CYS A 103 -3.23 -6.49 -16.10
N LYS A 104 -4.14 -5.64 -15.64
CA LYS A 104 -5.40 -5.34 -16.34
C LYS A 104 -5.47 -3.86 -16.66
N ILE A 105 -5.97 -3.53 -17.85
CA ILE A 105 -6.14 -2.16 -18.31
C ILE A 105 -7.63 -1.82 -18.36
N TYR A 106 -7.98 -0.72 -17.71
CA TYR A 106 -9.33 -0.17 -17.69
C TYR A 106 -9.27 1.30 -18.10
N GLY A 107 -9.64 1.61 -19.35
CA GLY A 107 -9.56 2.99 -19.85
C GLY A 107 -8.14 3.55 -19.73
N ARG A 108 -7.97 4.60 -18.92
CA ARG A 108 -6.67 5.23 -18.64
C ARG A 108 -5.92 4.59 -17.50
N SER A 109 -6.53 3.63 -16.82
CA SER A 109 -5.94 2.99 -15.65
C SER A 109 -5.36 1.64 -15.98
N LYS A 110 -4.31 1.31 -15.26
CA LYS A 110 -3.67 0.00 -15.28
C LYS A 110 -3.60 -0.51 -13.84
N ILE A 111 -4.12 -1.71 -13.61
CA ILE A 111 -4.07 -2.35 -12.31
C ILE A 111 -3.08 -3.51 -12.38
N ILE A 112 -2.05 -3.42 -11.56
CA ILE A 112 -0.99 -4.42 -11.50
C ILE A 112 -1.21 -5.26 -10.25
N PHE A 113 -1.22 -6.56 -10.41
CA PHE A 113 -1.29 -7.53 -9.32
C PHE A 113 0.04 -8.24 -9.22
N GLY A 114 0.62 -8.25 -8.05
CA GLY A 114 1.90 -8.86 -7.83
C GLY A 114 2.06 -9.44 -6.44
N ARG A 115 3.24 -9.93 -6.16
CA ARG A 115 3.60 -10.57 -4.89
C ARG A 115 5.03 -10.23 -4.53
N LEU A 116 5.26 -9.97 -3.25
CA LEU A 116 6.59 -9.88 -2.69
C LEU A 116 7.05 -11.27 -2.27
N ALA A 117 8.29 -11.60 -2.58
CA ALA A 117 8.91 -12.87 -2.21
C ALA A 117 10.35 -12.64 -1.75
N LYS A 118 10.76 -13.42 -0.79
CA LYS A 118 12.15 -13.40 -0.32
C LYS A 118 13.09 -14.05 -1.32
#